data_4ec9a91551742ae8da8b30703b9272c5
#
_entry.id   4ec9a91551742ae8da8b30703b9272c5
#
_cell.length_a   1.000
_cell.length_b   1.000
_cell.length_c   1.000
_cell.angle_alpha   90.00
_cell.angle_beta   90.00
_cell.angle_gamma   90.00
#
_symmetry.space_group_name_H-M   'P 1'
#
loop_
_entity.id
_entity.type
_entity.pdbx_description
1 polymer ?
#
loop_
_entity_poly.entity_id
_entity_poly.type
_entity_poly.pdbx_seq_one_letter_code
_entity_poly.pdbx_strand_id
1 'polypeptide(L)'
;MLLNRLEKVLMNNPVRAAFQRHLEAPQLLRLGGPLAGGVALEVGCGRGVGIELILERFGAERVEAFDLDPQMVALARRRHASRGDAVRVSEGDASAIEAEDARYDAVFDFGILHHVPRWRDAIGEIHRVLKPGGRFFAEEVSERALENPVIRRLLDHPREDRFDFDEFCGELTARDFSLCGAREVLGLGGFVVAAKSA
;
A
#
# COMPACT_ATOMS: atom_id res chain seq x y z
N MET A 1 12.01 -3.21 4.79
CA MET A 1 12.74 -4.40 5.32
C MET A 1 12.26 -5.65 4.59
N LEU A 2 13.13 -6.63 4.30
CA LEU A 2 12.69 -7.89 3.68
C LEU A 2 11.98 -8.78 4.69
N LEU A 3 10.81 -9.30 4.32
CA LEU A 3 10.04 -10.23 5.14
C LEU A 3 10.79 -11.56 5.34
N ASN A 4 10.68 -12.15 6.51
CA ASN A 4 11.20 -13.49 6.74
C ASN A 4 10.35 -14.57 6.01
N ARG A 5 10.81 -15.85 6.00
CA ARG A 5 10.12 -16.92 5.25
C ARG A 5 8.68 -17.17 5.74
N LEU A 6 8.44 -17.07 7.04
CA LEU A 6 7.12 -17.29 7.64
C LEU A 6 6.16 -16.15 7.26
N GLU A 7 6.62 -14.91 7.36
CA GLU A 7 5.89 -13.73 6.94
C GLU A 7 5.52 -13.78 5.46
N LYS A 8 6.48 -14.16 4.60
CA LYS A 8 6.21 -14.35 3.17
C LYS A 8 5.09 -15.35 2.92
N VAL A 9 5.02 -16.45 3.67
CA VAL A 9 3.94 -17.43 3.55
C VAL A 9 2.62 -16.87 4.09
N LEU A 10 2.64 -16.17 5.23
CA LEU A 10 1.44 -15.58 5.84
C LEU A 10 0.86 -14.44 5.00
N MET A 11 1.72 -13.57 4.45
CA MET A 11 1.29 -12.45 3.62
C MET A 11 0.92 -12.85 2.19
N ASN A 12 1.36 -14.02 1.72
CA ASN A 12 1.19 -14.46 0.34
C ASN A 12 0.34 -15.74 0.19
N ASN A 13 -0.59 -15.98 1.10
CA ASN A 13 -1.50 -17.13 1.02
C ASN A 13 -2.88 -16.74 0.46
N PRO A 14 -3.70 -17.74 0.04
CA PRO A 14 -5.03 -17.48 -0.51
C PRO A 14 -6.01 -16.82 0.47
N VAL A 15 -5.84 -17.03 1.78
CA VAL A 15 -6.70 -16.44 2.82
C VAL A 15 -6.44 -14.93 2.89
N ARG A 16 -5.16 -14.51 2.89
CA ARG A 16 -4.80 -13.07 2.83
C ARG A 16 -5.36 -12.41 1.55
N ALA A 17 -5.23 -13.08 0.41
CA ALA A 17 -5.77 -12.60 -0.86
C ALA A 17 -7.31 -12.47 -0.83
N ALA A 18 -8.02 -13.40 -0.20
CA ALA A 18 -9.46 -13.33 -0.02
C ALA A 18 -9.85 -12.18 0.93
N PHE A 19 -9.10 -11.99 2.01
CA PHE A 19 -9.30 -10.87 2.94
C PHE A 19 -9.12 -9.52 2.25
N GLN A 20 -8.05 -9.36 1.49
CA GLN A 20 -7.77 -8.18 0.69
C GLN A 20 -8.90 -7.90 -0.32
N ARG A 21 -9.40 -8.93 -1.00
CA ARG A 21 -10.46 -8.81 -2.01
C ARG A 21 -11.84 -8.50 -1.41
N HIS A 22 -12.19 -9.11 -0.27
CA HIS A 22 -13.55 -9.08 0.26
C HIS A 22 -13.75 -8.11 1.41
N LEU A 23 -12.68 -7.68 2.08
CA LEU A 23 -12.75 -6.75 3.21
C LEU A 23 -12.01 -5.43 2.93
N GLU A 24 -10.72 -5.47 2.59
CA GLU A 24 -9.90 -4.27 2.47
C GLU A 24 -10.30 -3.40 1.26
N ALA A 25 -10.27 -3.96 0.06
CA ALA A 25 -10.62 -3.21 -1.15
C ALA A 25 -12.04 -2.60 -1.09
N PRO A 26 -13.10 -3.28 -0.60
CA PRO A 26 -14.40 -2.65 -0.40
C PRO A 26 -14.41 -1.49 0.60
N GLN A 27 -13.60 -1.55 1.67
CA GLN A 27 -13.51 -0.43 2.62
C GLN A 27 -12.84 0.79 1.97
N LEU A 28 -11.70 0.58 1.31
CA LEU A 28 -11.01 1.65 0.59
C LEU A 28 -11.87 2.26 -0.52
N LEU A 29 -12.63 1.45 -1.26
CA LEU A 29 -13.58 1.93 -2.27
C LEU A 29 -14.70 2.77 -1.66
N ARG A 30 -15.21 2.41 -0.48
CA ARG A 30 -16.23 3.23 0.22
C ARG A 30 -15.69 4.59 0.65
N LEU A 31 -14.43 4.65 1.08
CA LEU A 31 -13.79 5.88 1.56
C LEU A 31 -13.38 6.81 0.41
N GLY A 32 -12.83 6.26 -0.66
CA GLY A 32 -12.23 7.06 -1.73
C GLY A 32 -12.95 6.99 -3.07
N GLY A 33 -13.85 6.03 -3.27
CA GLY A 33 -14.49 5.78 -4.57
C GLY A 33 -13.55 5.15 -5.60
N PRO A 34 -14.08 4.81 -6.78
CA PRO A 34 -13.30 4.26 -7.89
C PRO A 34 -12.44 5.35 -8.56
N LEU A 35 -11.50 4.91 -9.38
CA LEU A 35 -10.78 5.75 -10.33
C LEU A 35 -11.57 5.84 -11.64
N ALA A 36 -11.40 6.92 -12.37
CA ALA A 36 -11.97 7.10 -13.71
C ALA A 36 -10.94 6.76 -14.81
N GLY A 37 -10.28 5.63 -14.67
CA GLY A 37 -9.11 5.28 -15.48
C GLY A 37 -7.81 5.79 -14.85
N GLY A 38 -6.82 6.12 -15.70
CA GLY A 38 -5.55 6.67 -15.25
C GLY A 38 -4.51 5.64 -14.82
N VAL A 39 -3.39 6.15 -14.32
CA VAL A 39 -2.23 5.35 -13.91
C VAL A 39 -2.15 5.28 -12.39
N ALA A 40 -2.17 4.08 -11.84
CA ALA A 40 -1.98 3.86 -10.41
C ALA A 40 -0.60 3.26 -10.11
N LEU A 41 -0.10 3.53 -8.92
CA LEU A 41 1.08 2.89 -8.35
C LEU A 41 0.65 1.98 -7.19
N GLU A 42 1.18 0.77 -7.10
CA GLU A 42 1.11 -0.06 -5.89
C GLU A 42 2.50 -0.14 -5.25
N VAL A 43 2.61 0.26 -3.98
CA VAL A 43 3.83 0.14 -3.19
C VAL A 43 3.84 -1.18 -2.42
N GLY A 44 4.93 -1.97 -2.53
CA GLY A 44 5.04 -3.28 -1.88
C GLY A 44 4.05 -4.32 -2.41
N CYS A 45 4.04 -4.54 -3.72
CA CYS A 45 3.00 -5.33 -4.40
C CYS A 45 2.99 -6.83 -4.06
N GLY A 46 4.00 -7.35 -3.38
CA GLY A 46 4.10 -8.76 -3.08
C GLY A 46 3.96 -9.63 -4.34
N ARG A 47 3.02 -10.58 -4.31
CA ARG A 47 2.71 -11.46 -5.44
C ARG A 47 1.72 -10.85 -6.45
N GLY A 48 1.39 -9.57 -6.33
CA GLY A 48 0.55 -8.81 -7.26
C GLY A 48 -0.96 -9.05 -7.13
N VAL A 49 -1.46 -9.36 -5.93
CA VAL A 49 -2.91 -9.46 -5.70
C VAL A 49 -3.55 -8.08 -5.76
N GLY A 50 -2.92 -7.08 -5.18
CA GLY A 50 -3.39 -5.70 -5.19
C GLY A 50 -3.46 -5.12 -6.61
N ILE A 51 -2.49 -5.41 -7.47
CA ILE A 51 -2.51 -5.02 -8.90
C ILE A 51 -3.83 -5.43 -9.56
N GLU A 52 -4.29 -6.68 -9.33
CA GLU A 52 -5.55 -7.17 -9.88
C GLU A 52 -6.75 -6.37 -9.35
N LEU A 53 -6.75 -6.07 -8.05
CA LEU A 53 -7.82 -5.29 -7.42
C LEU A 53 -7.85 -3.84 -7.93
N ILE A 54 -6.70 -3.22 -8.10
CA ILE A 54 -6.58 -1.84 -8.61
C ILE A 54 -7.14 -1.75 -10.03
N LEU A 55 -6.82 -2.70 -10.89
CA LEU A 55 -7.39 -2.76 -12.25
C LEU A 55 -8.89 -3.04 -12.24
N GLU A 56 -9.32 -4.11 -11.55
CA GLU A 56 -10.66 -4.68 -11.70
C GLU A 56 -11.72 -4.06 -10.80
N ARG A 57 -11.32 -3.54 -9.63
CA ARG A 57 -12.24 -2.97 -8.64
C ARG A 57 -12.16 -1.47 -8.55
N PHE A 58 -10.94 -0.92 -8.57
CA PHE A 58 -10.75 0.52 -8.50
C PHE A 58 -10.84 1.19 -9.87
N GLY A 59 -10.68 0.45 -10.96
CA GLY A 59 -10.89 0.96 -12.33
C GLY A 59 -9.69 1.75 -12.88
N ALA A 60 -8.47 1.47 -12.41
CA ALA A 60 -7.28 2.00 -13.06
C ALA A 60 -7.12 1.42 -14.48
N GLU A 61 -6.64 2.22 -15.42
CA GLU A 61 -6.32 1.76 -16.77
C GLU A 61 -4.97 1.03 -16.80
N ARG A 62 -4.01 1.52 -16.01
CA ARG A 62 -2.67 0.98 -15.88
C ARG A 62 -2.21 0.95 -14.43
N VAL A 63 -1.46 -0.08 -14.07
CA VAL A 63 -0.80 -0.20 -12.77
C VAL A 63 0.70 -0.37 -12.97
N GLU A 64 1.45 0.54 -12.38
CA GLU A 64 2.86 0.33 -12.09
C GLU A 64 2.95 -0.14 -10.63
N ALA A 65 3.87 -1.07 -10.35
CA ALA A 65 3.99 -1.63 -9.02
C ALA A 65 5.45 -1.96 -8.73
N PHE A 66 5.84 -1.94 -7.48
CA PHE A 66 7.16 -2.39 -7.10
C PHE A 66 7.14 -3.15 -5.77
N ASP A 67 8.20 -3.93 -5.56
CA ASP A 67 8.48 -4.58 -4.28
C ASP A 67 10.00 -4.56 -4.03
N LEU A 68 10.38 -4.50 -2.77
CA LEU A 68 11.79 -4.56 -2.37
C LEU A 68 12.40 -5.96 -2.57
N ASP A 69 11.54 -6.99 -2.62
CA ASP A 69 11.96 -8.38 -2.76
C ASP A 69 11.90 -8.82 -4.23
N PRO A 70 13.05 -9.09 -4.89
CA PRO A 70 13.08 -9.53 -6.29
C PRO A 70 12.32 -10.85 -6.52
N GLN A 71 12.14 -11.69 -5.51
CA GLN A 71 11.31 -12.90 -5.61
C GLN A 71 9.83 -12.54 -5.77
N MET A 72 9.35 -11.54 -5.02
CA MET A 72 7.97 -11.05 -5.14
C MET A 72 7.74 -10.40 -6.49
N VAL A 73 8.67 -9.57 -6.96
CA VAL A 73 8.66 -8.98 -8.30
C VAL A 73 8.54 -10.06 -9.39
N ALA A 74 9.35 -11.12 -9.32
CA ALA A 74 9.29 -12.21 -10.28
C ALA A 74 7.95 -12.96 -10.25
N LEU A 75 7.33 -13.12 -9.06
CA LEU A 75 6.01 -13.74 -8.91
C LEU A 75 4.91 -12.85 -9.48
N ALA A 76 4.92 -11.55 -9.17
CA ALA A 76 3.96 -10.59 -9.67
C ALA A 76 4.03 -10.46 -11.21
N ARG A 77 5.23 -10.36 -11.78
CA ARG A 77 5.44 -10.36 -13.23
C ARG A 77 4.84 -11.59 -13.91
N ARG A 78 5.07 -12.79 -13.35
CA ARG A 78 4.48 -14.04 -13.88
C ARG A 78 2.97 -14.04 -13.80
N ARG A 79 2.41 -13.57 -12.67
CA ARG A 79 0.96 -13.49 -12.46
C ARG A 79 0.28 -12.61 -13.51
N HIS A 80 0.91 -11.50 -13.87
CA HIS A 80 0.33 -10.49 -14.75
C HIS A 80 0.90 -10.50 -16.18
N ALA A 81 1.64 -11.54 -16.56
CA ALA A 81 2.30 -11.62 -17.87
C ALA A 81 1.34 -11.44 -19.07
N SER A 82 0.07 -11.84 -18.92
CA SER A 82 -0.96 -11.68 -19.96
C SER A 82 -1.57 -10.27 -20.04
N ARG A 83 -1.26 -9.36 -19.10
CA ARG A 83 -1.83 -8.00 -19.03
C ARG A 83 -1.10 -7.01 -19.96
N GLY A 84 0.04 -7.39 -20.54
CA GLY A 84 0.82 -6.54 -21.45
C GLY A 84 1.20 -5.21 -20.80
N ASP A 85 1.01 -4.11 -21.53
CA ASP A 85 1.37 -2.76 -21.09
C ASP A 85 0.47 -2.19 -19.96
N ALA A 86 -0.61 -2.87 -19.61
CA ALA A 86 -1.47 -2.45 -18.51
C ALA A 86 -0.81 -2.68 -17.13
N VAL A 87 0.23 -3.52 -17.05
CA VAL A 87 0.92 -3.81 -15.78
C VAL A 87 2.43 -3.75 -15.96
N ARG A 88 3.09 -2.92 -15.15
CA ARG A 88 4.54 -2.89 -15.05
C ARG A 88 4.96 -3.15 -13.61
N VAL A 89 5.86 -4.10 -13.41
CA VAL A 89 6.37 -4.44 -12.07
C VAL A 89 7.89 -4.30 -12.05
N SER A 90 8.44 -3.61 -11.05
CA SER A 90 9.89 -3.40 -10.86
C SER A 90 10.32 -3.71 -9.43
N GLU A 91 11.62 -3.78 -9.20
CA GLU A 91 12.19 -3.67 -7.86
C GLU A 91 12.18 -2.20 -7.44
N GLY A 92 11.96 -1.91 -6.15
CA GLY A 92 11.93 -0.54 -5.65
C GLY A 92 11.79 -0.44 -4.14
N ASP A 93 12.07 0.76 -3.63
CA ASP A 93 11.96 1.13 -2.21
C ASP A 93 10.92 2.24 -2.06
N ALA A 94 9.96 2.06 -1.15
CA ALA A 94 8.91 3.05 -0.89
C ALA A 94 9.46 4.40 -0.36
N SER A 95 10.64 4.38 0.28
CA SER A 95 11.31 5.59 0.77
C SER A 95 12.15 6.32 -0.29
N ALA A 96 12.20 5.79 -1.53
CA ALA A 96 12.91 6.39 -2.68
C ALA A 96 12.29 5.90 -4.00
N ILE A 97 11.09 6.38 -4.32
CA ILE A 97 10.31 5.91 -5.48
C ILE A 97 10.94 6.40 -6.79
N GLU A 98 11.34 5.47 -7.65
CA GLU A 98 11.91 5.77 -8.97
C GLU A 98 10.81 6.18 -9.98
N ALA A 99 10.23 7.35 -9.77
CA ALA A 99 9.24 7.94 -10.66
C ALA A 99 9.34 9.47 -10.64
N GLU A 100 8.87 10.08 -11.72
CA GLU A 100 8.75 11.54 -11.84
C GLU A 100 7.68 12.07 -10.88
N ASP A 101 7.79 13.35 -10.53
CA ASP A 101 6.79 14.06 -9.75
C ASP A 101 5.44 14.10 -10.48
N ALA A 102 4.36 14.05 -9.72
CA ALA A 102 2.99 14.17 -10.24
C ALA A 102 2.67 13.19 -11.41
N ARG A 103 3.15 11.95 -11.30
CA ARG A 103 2.96 10.91 -12.31
C ARG A 103 1.65 10.16 -12.17
N TYR A 104 1.22 9.84 -10.93
CA TYR A 104 0.14 8.90 -10.66
C TYR A 104 -1.16 9.58 -10.28
N ASP A 105 -2.28 9.03 -10.76
CA ASP A 105 -3.63 9.44 -10.38
C ASP A 105 -4.02 8.86 -9.01
N ALA A 106 -3.43 7.72 -8.66
CA ALA A 106 -3.58 7.10 -7.34
C ALA A 106 -2.33 6.31 -6.93
N VAL A 107 -2.09 6.23 -5.63
CA VAL A 107 -1.12 5.32 -5.02
C VAL A 107 -1.85 4.41 -4.03
N PHE A 108 -1.48 3.13 -4.01
CA PHE A 108 -2.07 2.10 -3.15
C PHE A 108 -1.02 1.48 -2.26
N ASP A 109 -1.38 1.32 -1.01
CA ASP A 109 -0.66 0.57 0.02
C ASP A 109 -1.61 -0.43 0.68
N PHE A 110 -1.28 -1.70 0.57
CA PHE A 110 -2.03 -2.79 1.20
C PHE A 110 -1.24 -3.40 2.35
N GLY A 111 -0.89 -2.56 3.33
CA GLY A 111 -0.25 -2.97 4.58
C GLY A 111 1.24 -3.21 4.45
N ILE A 112 2.00 -2.26 3.90
CA ILE A 112 3.46 -2.39 3.84
C ILE A 112 4.24 -1.28 4.55
N LEU A 113 3.66 -0.09 4.77
CA LEU A 113 4.42 1.03 5.33
C LEU A 113 4.87 0.76 6.77
N HIS A 114 4.12 -0.03 7.54
CA HIS A 114 4.56 -0.47 8.87
C HIS A 114 5.81 -1.38 8.85
N HIS A 115 6.22 -1.89 7.68
CA HIS A 115 7.49 -2.58 7.47
C HIS A 115 8.62 -1.65 6.99
N VAL A 116 8.33 -0.38 6.71
CA VAL A 116 9.30 0.60 6.21
C VAL A 116 9.88 1.40 7.38
N PRO A 117 11.16 1.25 7.73
CA PRO A 117 11.76 1.97 8.86
C PRO A 117 11.69 3.50 8.72
N ARG A 118 11.67 4.00 7.48
CA ARG A 118 11.53 5.43 7.15
C ARG A 118 10.17 5.71 6.50
N TRP A 119 9.10 5.26 7.16
CA TRP A 119 7.74 5.38 6.62
C TRP A 119 7.30 6.83 6.35
N ARG A 120 7.83 7.79 7.11
CA ARG A 120 7.56 9.22 6.85
C ARG A 120 8.19 9.68 5.53
N ASP A 121 9.39 9.20 5.19
CA ASP A 121 10.00 9.47 3.89
C ASP A 121 9.17 8.84 2.77
N ALA A 122 8.66 7.62 3.00
CA ALA A 122 7.78 6.95 2.04
C ALA A 122 6.48 7.73 1.79
N ILE A 123 5.84 8.30 2.84
CA ILE A 123 4.69 9.19 2.66
C ILE A 123 5.09 10.43 1.85
N GLY A 124 6.28 11.00 2.08
CA GLY A 124 6.80 12.12 1.29
C GLY A 124 6.97 11.79 -0.19
N GLU A 125 7.50 10.61 -0.48
CA GLU A 125 7.65 10.11 -1.85
C GLU A 125 6.29 9.83 -2.51
N ILE A 126 5.36 9.21 -1.77
CA ILE A 126 3.97 9.01 -2.23
C ILE A 126 3.32 10.35 -2.58
N HIS A 127 3.49 11.35 -1.72
CA HIS A 127 2.99 12.69 -2.00
C HIS A 127 3.65 13.30 -3.25
N ARG A 128 4.97 13.18 -3.40
CA ARG A 128 5.72 13.71 -4.54
C ARG A 128 5.21 13.14 -5.86
N VAL A 129 5.04 11.82 -5.94
CA VAL A 129 4.68 11.13 -7.19
C VAL A 129 3.19 11.20 -7.52
N LEU A 130 2.32 11.55 -6.57
CA LEU A 130 0.91 11.80 -6.83
C LEU A 130 0.70 13.12 -7.58
N LYS A 131 -0.20 13.11 -8.55
CA LYS A 131 -0.72 14.32 -9.19
C LYS A 131 -1.47 15.18 -8.18
N PRO A 132 -1.56 16.51 -8.38
CA PRO A 132 -2.53 17.34 -7.65
C PRO A 132 -3.94 16.73 -7.77
N GLY A 133 -4.65 16.59 -6.66
CA GLY A 133 -5.94 15.90 -6.59
C GLY A 133 -5.88 14.36 -6.69
N GLY A 134 -4.70 13.78 -6.90
CA GLY A 134 -4.48 12.33 -6.85
C GLY A 134 -4.71 11.77 -5.45
N ARG A 135 -5.09 10.49 -5.35
CA ARG A 135 -5.49 9.86 -4.07
C ARG A 135 -4.52 8.78 -3.63
N PHE A 136 -4.25 8.81 -2.33
CA PHE A 136 -3.54 7.73 -1.63
C PHE A 136 -4.56 6.85 -0.90
N PHE A 137 -4.53 5.56 -1.17
CA PHE A 137 -5.35 4.54 -0.54
C PHE A 137 -4.45 3.65 0.30
N ALA A 138 -4.65 3.64 1.61
CA ALA A 138 -3.84 2.84 2.52
C ALA A 138 -4.69 1.98 3.47
N GLU A 139 -4.27 0.74 3.64
CA GLU A 139 -4.65 -0.14 4.75
C GLU A 139 -3.40 -0.38 5.56
N GLU A 140 -3.43 -0.05 6.86
CA GLU A 140 -2.26 -0.16 7.71
C GLU A 140 -2.54 -0.78 9.07
N VAL A 141 -1.52 -1.41 9.62
CA VAL A 141 -1.53 -2.06 10.93
C VAL A 141 -0.84 -1.14 11.93
N SER A 142 -1.51 -0.87 13.06
CA SER A 142 -0.95 -0.03 14.11
C SER A 142 0.06 -0.76 14.99
N GLU A 143 0.93 0.00 15.65
CA GLU A 143 1.89 -0.51 16.63
C GLU A 143 1.23 -1.43 17.67
N ARG A 144 0.05 -1.06 18.16
CA ARG A 144 -0.70 -1.85 19.15
C ARG A 144 -0.98 -3.29 18.70
N ALA A 145 -1.26 -3.52 17.42
CA ALA A 145 -1.44 -4.88 16.90
C ALA A 145 -0.10 -5.63 16.88
N LEU A 146 0.98 -4.94 16.54
CA LEU A 146 2.32 -5.51 16.44
C LEU A 146 2.94 -5.82 17.82
N GLU A 147 2.46 -5.19 18.89
CA GLU A 147 2.87 -5.46 20.28
C GLU A 147 2.31 -6.76 20.83
N ASN A 148 1.33 -7.39 20.16
CA ASN A 148 0.80 -8.68 20.58
C ASN A 148 1.95 -9.71 20.71
N PRO A 149 2.13 -10.40 21.87
CA PRO A 149 3.27 -11.29 22.11
C PRO A 149 3.40 -12.41 21.08
N VAL A 150 2.29 -12.89 20.54
CA VAL A 150 2.27 -13.94 19.51
C VAL A 150 2.78 -13.38 18.18
N ILE A 151 2.30 -12.20 17.78
CA ILE A 151 2.73 -11.51 16.56
C ILE A 151 4.23 -11.18 16.65
N ARG A 152 4.67 -10.58 17.76
CA ARG A 152 6.07 -10.25 18.03
C ARG A 152 7.03 -11.42 17.95
N ARG A 153 6.57 -12.64 18.28
CA ARG A 153 7.39 -13.85 18.24
C ARG A 153 7.46 -14.48 16.86
N LEU A 154 6.45 -14.27 16.03
CA LEU A 154 6.32 -14.93 14.73
C LEU A 154 6.76 -14.05 13.56
N LEU A 155 6.67 -12.74 13.72
CA LEU A 155 6.86 -11.77 12.63
C LEU A 155 7.99 -10.77 12.99
N ASP A 156 8.85 -10.51 12.00
CA ASP A 156 9.94 -9.52 12.11
C ASP A 156 9.46 -8.16 11.60
N HIS A 157 9.06 -7.31 12.53
CA HIS A 157 8.71 -5.91 12.22
C HIS A 157 9.78 -4.96 12.74
N PRO A 158 9.97 -3.78 12.12
CA PRO A 158 10.78 -2.72 12.70
C PRO A 158 10.34 -2.46 14.15
N ARG A 159 11.30 -2.30 15.06
CA ARG A 159 11.02 -2.03 16.48
C ARG A 159 11.04 -0.57 16.84
N GLU A 160 11.60 0.24 15.96
CA GLU A 160 11.75 1.67 16.09
C GLU A 160 10.88 2.36 15.05
N ASP A 161 10.47 3.59 15.35
CA ASP A 161 9.70 4.46 14.48
C ASP A 161 8.40 3.82 13.94
N ARG A 162 7.65 3.15 14.83
CA ARG A 162 6.32 2.64 14.55
C ARG A 162 5.31 3.76 14.66
N PHE A 163 4.13 3.53 14.13
CA PHE A 163 3.02 4.48 14.21
C PHE A 163 1.76 3.81 14.77
N ASP A 164 0.94 4.59 15.45
CA ASP A 164 -0.46 4.30 15.62
C ASP A 164 -1.28 4.93 14.48
N PHE A 165 -2.57 4.64 14.44
CA PHE A 165 -3.43 5.08 13.33
C PHE A 165 -3.61 6.60 13.31
N ASP A 166 -3.67 7.24 14.48
CA ASP A 166 -3.80 8.70 14.59
C ASP A 166 -2.52 9.40 14.14
N GLU A 167 -1.36 8.87 14.51
CA GLU A 167 -0.06 9.38 14.08
C GLU A 167 0.11 9.26 12.56
N PHE A 168 -0.32 8.12 11.97
CA PHE A 168 -0.30 7.92 10.52
C PHE A 168 -1.18 8.95 9.80
N CYS A 169 -2.41 9.15 10.26
CA CYS A 169 -3.32 10.16 9.71
C CYS A 169 -2.79 11.59 9.91
N GLY A 170 -2.15 11.86 11.06
CA GLY A 170 -1.49 13.12 11.37
C GLY A 170 -0.36 13.45 10.41
N GLU A 171 0.50 12.47 10.11
CA GLU A 171 1.59 12.64 9.14
C GLU A 171 1.06 12.92 7.72
N LEU A 172 0.00 12.24 7.30
CA LEU A 172 -0.65 12.55 6.02
C LEU A 172 -1.08 14.02 5.96
N THR A 173 -1.76 14.48 7.01
CA THR A 173 -2.22 15.88 7.09
C THR A 173 -1.06 16.88 7.13
N ALA A 174 0.02 16.56 7.87
CA ALA A 174 1.23 17.40 7.94
C ALA A 174 1.96 17.51 6.59
N ARG A 175 1.69 16.60 5.65
CA ARG A 175 2.24 16.62 4.29
C ARG A 175 1.24 17.04 3.21
N ASP A 176 0.33 17.93 3.56
CA ASP A 176 -0.64 18.53 2.64
C ASP A 176 -1.58 17.52 1.96
N PHE A 177 -1.86 16.39 2.62
CA PHE A 177 -2.98 15.55 2.26
C PHE A 177 -4.26 16.00 2.95
N SER A 178 -5.36 15.99 2.20
CA SER A 178 -6.73 16.13 2.73
C SER A 178 -7.36 14.74 2.90
N LEU A 179 -7.75 14.37 4.11
CA LEU A 179 -8.38 13.08 4.36
C LEU A 179 -9.77 13.03 3.71
N CYS A 180 -9.96 12.16 2.71
CA CYS A 180 -11.26 11.86 2.12
C CYS A 180 -12.12 11.02 3.08
N GLY A 181 -11.47 10.14 3.85
CA GLY A 181 -12.08 9.33 4.89
C GLY A 181 -11.04 8.46 5.59
N ALA A 182 -11.29 8.19 6.86
CA ALA A 182 -10.47 7.32 7.68
C ALA A 182 -11.36 6.43 8.56
N ARG A 183 -10.96 5.20 8.79
CA ARG A 183 -11.68 4.23 9.63
C ARG A 183 -10.70 3.34 10.36
N GLU A 184 -10.57 3.57 11.64
CA GLU A 184 -9.83 2.68 12.52
C GLU A 184 -10.64 1.40 12.84
N VAL A 185 -9.94 0.29 13.01
CA VAL A 185 -10.52 -1.02 13.35
C VAL A 185 -9.94 -1.50 14.67
N LEU A 186 -10.72 -1.39 15.74
CA LEU A 186 -10.44 -1.91 17.09
C LEU A 186 -9.08 -1.45 17.69
N GLY A 187 -8.52 -0.34 17.24
CA GLY A 187 -7.20 0.12 17.66
C GLY A 187 -6.04 -0.73 17.12
N LEU A 188 -6.30 -1.60 16.15
CA LEU A 188 -5.30 -2.52 15.59
C LEU A 188 -4.75 -2.07 14.24
N GLY A 189 -5.30 -0.97 13.69
CA GLY A 189 -4.98 -0.44 12.38
C GLY A 189 -6.21 0.11 11.71
N GLY A 190 -6.18 0.38 10.41
CA GLY A 190 -7.32 0.96 9.74
C GLY A 190 -7.14 1.19 8.26
N PHE A 191 -8.12 1.86 7.71
CA PHE A 191 -8.22 2.25 6.31
C PHE A 191 -8.25 3.77 6.21
N VAL A 192 -7.46 4.33 5.35
CA VAL A 192 -7.48 5.77 5.08
C VAL A 192 -7.39 6.01 3.57
N VAL A 193 -8.15 7.00 3.12
CA VAL A 193 -7.97 7.58 1.79
C VAL A 193 -7.74 9.06 1.95
N ALA A 194 -6.68 9.55 1.32
CA ALA A 194 -6.28 10.94 1.39
C ALA A 194 -5.99 11.46 -0.03
N ALA A 195 -6.39 12.70 -0.31
CA ALA A 195 -6.12 13.36 -1.58
C ALA A 195 -4.98 14.36 -1.41
N LYS A 196 -4.03 14.38 -2.36
CA LYS A 196 -3.04 15.45 -2.47
C LYS A 196 -3.74 16.75 -2.79
N SER A 197 -3.47 17.81 -2.03
CA SER A 197 -4.01 19.15 -2.30
C SER A 197 -3.68 19.62 -3.72
N ALA A 198 -4.58 20.41 -4.32
CA ALA A 198 -4.45 20.89 -5.69
C ALA A 198 -3.35 21.97 -5.82
#